data_ea1a611784c53eb7a3ab93e661885dc5
#
_entry.id   ea1a611784c53eb7a3ab93e661885dc5
#
_cell.length_a   1.000
_cell.length_b   1.000
_cell.length_c   1.000
_cell.angle_alpha   90.00
_cell.angle_beta   90.00
_cell.angle_gamma   90.00
#
_symmetry.space_group_name_H-M   'P 1'
#
loop_
_entity.id
_entity.type
_entity.pdbx_description
1 polymer ?
#
loop_
_entity_poly.entity_id
_entity_poly.type
_entity_poly.pdbx_seq_one_letter_code
_entity_poly.pdbx_strand_id
1 'polypeptide(L)'
;MKKLIIILAAIAIVFFGCDSGKNKKENFGEILGDDPKLDSTQVSEELPTEAQQVLQNISSSPVEMAALLQSAGVEFSERYIAEVKDVDRYNTDFKRAVNLGILGADLGYLNMYKKTGPVMNNMQAIRKLSEELRVQQFFDFQTIKRLATNNENIDSLMYITLQSFNNMDTYLQQNGRSEISALIICGTWMEGMYIATQVLKESQNPNPEIVERIGDQKEVVENLTTMLSYYKNNPQFKTLHDSYARILSAYDGVTKTIE
;
A
#
# COMPACT_ATOMS: atom_id res chain seq x y z
N MET A 1 -13.20 -6.92 23.75
CA MET A 1 -12.30 -7.98 23.24
C MET A 1 -12.99 -8.96 22.29
N LYS A 2 -14.05 -9.72 22.66
CA LYS A 2 -14.71 -10.69 21.75
C LYS A 2 -15.29 -10.08 20.46
N LYS A 3 -15.85 -8.86 20.49
CA LYS A 3 -16.44 -8.20 19.31
C LYS A 3 -15.38 -7.69 18.34
N LEU A 4 -14.23 -7.25 18.80
CA LEU A 4 -13.12 -6.77 17.97
C LEU A 4 -12.45 -7.91 17.19
N ILE A 5 -12.31 -9.09 17.81
CA ILE A 5 -11.76 -10.30 17.17
C ILE A 5 -12.65 -10.76 15.99
N ILE A 6 -13.98 -10.64 16.13
CA ILE A 6 -14.94 -11.02 15.06
C ILE A 6 -14.83 -10.07 13.87
N ILE A 7 -14.57 -8.78 14.08
CA ILE A 7 -14.43 -7.77 12.99
C ILE A 7 -13.10 -7.95 12.26
N LEU A 8 -12.02 -8.25 12.98
CA LEU A 8 -10.73 -8.59 12.35
C LEU A 8 -10.82 -9.84 11.47
N ALA A 9 -11.63 -10.85 11.88
CA ALA A 9 -11.91 -12.00 11.03
C ALA A 9 -12.67 -11.60 9.76
N ALA A 10 -13.54 -10.58 9.81
CA ALA A 10 -14.28 -10.09 8.65
C ALA A 10 -13.37 -9.32 7.66
N ILE A 11 -12.41 -8.52 8.15
CA ILE A 11 -11.42 -7.85 7.29
C ILE A 11 -10.53 -8.89 6.59
N ALA A 12 -10.13 -9.96 7.30
CA ALA A 12 -9.38 -11.06 6.70
C ALA A 12 -10.17 -11.84 5.63
N ILE A 13 -11.51 -11.93 5.75
CA ILE A 13 -12.38 -12.65 4.79
C ILE A 13 -12.50 -11.90 3.45
N VAL A 14 -12.36 -10.59 3.42
CA VAL A 14 -12.39 -9.81 2.16
C VAL A 14 -11.21 -10.16 1.24
N PHE A 15 -10.11 -10.67 1.81
CA PHE A 15 -8.93 -11.13 1.07
C PHE A 15 -8.96 -12.62 0.70
N PHE A 16 -9.97 -13.40 1.18
CA PHE A 16 -10.10 -14.81 0.89
C PHE A 16 -11.36 -15.09 0.08
N GLY A 17 -11.23 -15.12 -1.23
CA GLY A 17 -12.11 -15.94 -2.07
C GLY A 17 -11.86 -17.41 -1.71
N CYS A 18 -12.91 -18.16 -1.39
CA CYS A 18 -12.83 -19.56 -1.02
C CYS A 18 -12.08 -20.37 -2.08
N ASP A 19 -10.89 -20.87 -1.74
CA ASP A 19 -10.55 -22.22 -2.18
C ASP A 19 -9.62 -22.90 -1.15
N SER A 20 -9.93 -24.16 -0.91
CA SER A 20 -9.34 -25.02 0.07
C SER A 20 -8.02 -25.60 -0.48
N GLY A 21 -6.89 -25.16 0.04
CA GLY A 21 -5.64 -25.86 -0.09
C GLY A 21 -4.62 -25.32 -1.09
N LYS A 22 -3.95 -24.28 -0.68
CA LYS A 22 -2.56 -23.86 -0.85
C LYS A 22 -2.50 -22.38 -0.54
N ASN A 23 -1.67 -21.97 0.45
CA ASN A 23 -1.38 -20.57 0.74
C ASN A 23 -0.66 -19.92 -0.46
N LYS A 24 -1.40 -19.61 -1.51
CA LYS A 24 -0.94 -18.78 -2.61
C LYS A 24 -1.41 -17.36 -2.30
N LYS A 25 -0.49 -16.46 -2.06
CA LYS A 25 -0.74 -15.03 -2.03
C LYS A 25 -1.33 -14.69 -3.41
N GLU A 26 -2.65 -14.56 -3.51
CA GLU A 26 -3.26 -14.04 -4.73
C GLU A 26 -2.82 -12.57 -4.82
N ASN A 27 -2.05 -12.30 -5.86
CA ASN A 27 -1.54 -10.96 -6.09
C ASN A 27 -2.73 -10.08 -6.47
N PHE A 28 -2.96 -9.00 -5.73
CA PHE A 28 -4.06 -8.06 -6.00
C PHE A 28 -4.10 -7.59 -7.46
N GLY A 29 -2.94 -7.55 -8.13
CA GLY A 29 -2.84 -7.29 -9.57
C GLY A 29 -3.51 -8.33 -10.46
N GLU A 30 -3.73 -9.59 -10.00
CA GLU A 30 -4.44 -10.64 -10.74
C GLU A 30 -5.97 -10.49 -10.64
N ILE A 31 -6.46 -9.86 -9.56
CA ILE A 31 -7.89 -9.62 -9.36
C ILE A 31 -8.43 -8.56 -10.35
N LEU A 32 -7.56 -7.69 -10.87
CA LEU A 32 -7.94 -6.57 -11.72
C LEU A 32 -8.07 -6.91 -13.22
N GLY A 33 -7.93 -8.19 -13.62
CA GLY A 33 -8.18 -8.67 -14.98
C GLY A 33 -7.20 -8.17 -16.05
N ASP A 34 -7.13 -8.86 -17.19
CA ASP A 34 -6.41 -8.43 -18.40
C ASP A 34 -7.36 -7.54 -19.23
N ASP A 35 -7.28 -6.21 -19.07
CA ASP A 35 -8.06 -5.29 -19.89
C ASP A 35 -7.22 -4.18 -20.53
N PRO A 36 -7.64 -3.61 -21.68
CA PRO A 36 -6.76 -2.90 -22.61
C PRO A 36 -6.27 -1.56 -22.05
N LYS A 37 -5.16 -1.14 -22.59
CA LYS A 37 -4.42 0.11 -22.36
C LYS A 37 -5.29 1.24 -21.81
N LEU A 38 -4.95 1.74 -20.62
CA LEU A 38 -5.39 3.05 -20.16
C LEU A 38 -4.93 4.07 -21.20
N ASP A 39 -5.83 4.52 -22.04
CA ASP A 39 -5.57 5.60 -22.96
C ASP A 39 -5.47 6.88 -22.10
N SER A 40 -4.27 7.42 -22.01
CA SER A 40 -3.93 8.59 -21.18
C SER A 40 -4.67 9.87 -21.61
N THR A 41 -5.57 9.78 -22.58
CA THR A 41 -6.32 10.91 -23.11
C THR A 41 -7.69 11.15 -22.48
N GLN A 42 -8.17 10.30 -21.55
CA GLN A 42 -9.55 10.40 -21.05
C GLN A 42 -9.71 10.71 -19.55
N VAL A 43 -8.65 10.90 -18.77
CA VAL A 43 -8.78 11.19 -17.33
C VAL A 43 -7.96 12.42 -16.96
N SER A 44 -8.40 13.59 -17.38
CA SER A 44 -7.86 14.89 -16.95
C SER A 44 -8.92 15.71 -16.21
N GLU A 45 -9.68 15.11 -15.29
CA GLU A 45 -10.40 15.89 -14.29
C GLU A 45 -9.42 16.14 -13.14
N GLU A 46 -9.04 17.41 -12.95
CA GLU A 46 -8.29 17.83 -11.77
C GLU A 46 -9.07 17.39 -10.51
N LEU A 47 -8.39 16.67 -9.63
CA LEU A 47 -8.98 16.32 -8.33
C LEU A 47 -9.43 17.58 -7.61
N PRO A 48 -10.65 17.61 -7.03
CA PRO A 48 -11.05 18.68 -6.13
C PRO A 48 -10.00 18.89 -5.02
N THR A 49 -9.84 20.13 -4.59
CA THR A 49 -8.84 20.51 -3.57
C THR A 49 -8.95 19.67 -2.30
N GLU A 50 -10.17 19.27 -1.94
CA GLU A 50 -10.45 18.38 -0.79
C GLU A 50 -9.85 16.98 -0.98
N ALA A 51 -9.94 16.43 -2.18
CA ALA A 51 -9.35 15.12 -2.50
C ALA A 51 -7.81 15.17 -2.55
N GLN A 52 -7.23 16.31 -2.96
CA GLN A 52 -5.78 16.54 -2.91
C GLN A 52 -5.25 16.61 -1.47
N GLN A 53 -5.99 17.25 -0.54
CA GLN A 53 -5.63 17.30 0.87
C GLN A 53 -5.68 15.92 1.53
N VAL A 54 -6.64 15.09 1.14
CA VAL A 54 -6.74 13.70 1.59
C VAL A 54 -5.47 12.92 1.21
N LEU A 55 -4.98 13.06 -0.01
CA LEU A 55 -3.76 12.40 -0.48
C LEU A 55 -2.54 12.75 0.38
N GLN A 56 -2.38 14.03 0.74
CA GLN A 56 -1.23 14.49 1.55
C GLN A 56 -1.21 13.90 2.97
N ASN A 57 -2.36 13.61 3.54
CA ASN A 57 -2.48 13.08 4.90
C ASN A 57 -2.28 11.56 5.00
N ILE A 58 -2.39 10.83 3.88
CA ILE A 58 -2.33 9.36 3.87
C ILE A 58 -0.90 8.81 3.75
N SER A 59 0.04 9.60 3.22
CA SER A 59 1.38 9.11 2.82
C SER A 59 2.27 8.59 3.97
N SER A 60 1.98 8.93 5.22
CA SER A 60 2.78 8.51 6.40
C SER A 60 2.37 7.17 7.01
N SER A 61 1.14 6.75 6.79
CA SER A 61 0.54 5.60 7.52
C SER A 61 1.25 4.24 7.37
N PRO A 62 1.72 3.80 6.17
CA PRO A 62 2.36 2.49 6.02
C PRO A 62 3.70 2.36 6.73
N VAL A 63 4.45 3.47 6.80
CA VAL A 63 5.73 3.52 7.50
C VAL A 63 5.53 3.45 9.01
N GLU A 64 4.55 4.17 9.51
CA GLU A 64 4.17 4.11 10.93
C GLU A 64 3.72 2.70 11.34
N MET A 65 2.97 2.01 10.47
CA MET A 65 2.57 0.62 10.71
C MET A 65 3.77 -0.31 10.80
N ALA A 66 4.76 -0.19 9.90
CA ALA A 66 5.97 -1.00 9.94
C ALA A 66 6.78 -0.74 11.23
N ALA A 67 6.87 0.51 11.66
CA ALA A 67 7.53 0.89 12.92
C ALA A 67 6.79 0.32 14.14
N LEU A 68 5.48 0.37 14.15
CA LEU A 68 4.65 -0.21 15.21
C LEU A 68 4.82 -1.73 15.30
N LEU A 69 4.82 -2.45 14.16
CA LEU A 69 5.04 -3.89 14.14
C LEU A 69 6.40 -4.27 14.74
N GLN A 70 7.44 -3.51 14.39
CA GLN A 70 8.78 -3.74 14.95
C GLN A 70 8.83 -3.43 16.45
N SER A 71 8.29 -2.30 16.90
CA SER A 71 8.27 -1.92 18.32
C SER A 71 7.44 -2.89 19.18
N ALA A 72 6.40 -3.47 18.60
CA ALA A 72 5.57 -4.51 19.22
C ALA A 72 6.26 -5.90 19.28
N GLY A 73 7.52 -6.01 18.83
CA GLY A 73 8.29 -7.24 18.86
C GLY A 73 7.83 -8.30 17.86
N VAL A 74 7.11 -7.91 16.81
CA VAL A 74 6.68 -8.82 15.74
C VAL A 74 7.92 -9.29 14.96
N GLU A 75 8.05 -10.60 14.75
CA GLU A 75 9.12 -11.17 13.95
C GLU A 75 8.90 -10.91 12.45
N PHE A 76 10.00 -10.75 11.71
CA PHE A 76 9.97 -10.60 10.27
C PHE A 76 9.48 -11.88 9.57
N SER A 77 8.61 -11.72 8.58
CA SER A 77 8.19 -12.82 7.70
C SER A 77 8.18 -12.41 6.23
N GLU A 78 8.94 -13.11 5.39
CA GLU A 78 8.91 -12.92 3.93
C GLU A 78 7.56 -13.29 3.31
N ARG A 79 6.72 -14.06 4.03
CA ARG A 79 5.39 -14.45 3.55
C ARG A 79 4.42 -13.29 3.44
N TYR A 80 4.74 -12.16 4.08
CA TYR A 80 3.86 -10.97 4.10
C TYR A 80 4.17 -10.00 2.96
N ILE A 81 5.33 -10.08 2.32
CA ILE A 81 5.72 -9.18 1.23
C ILE A 81 5.36 -9.75 -0.14
N ALA A 82 5.19 -8.85 -1.12
CA ALA A 82 4.87 -9.21 -2.49
C ALA A 82 6.03 -9.94 -3.18
N GLU A 83 5.71 -10.92 -4.06
CA GLU A 83 6.72 -11.53 -4.91
C GLU A 83 7.14 -10.58 -6.04
N VAL A 84 8.46 -10.37 -6.18
CA VAL A 84 9.03 -9.46 -7.20
C VAL A 84 9.48 -10.16 -8.49
N LYS A 85 9.15 -11.46 -8.67
CA LYS A 85 9.72 -12.31 -9.72
C LYS A 85 9.31 -11.97 -11.15
N ASP A 86 8.18 -11.32 -11.34
CA ASP A 86 7.61 -11.10 -12.68
C ASP A 86 6.97 -9.71 -12.79
N VAL A 87 7.81 -8.69 -12.67
CA VAL A 87 7.37 -7.28 -12.75
C VAL A 87 6.88 -6.91 -14.15
N ASP A 88 7.33 -7.65 -15.20
CA ASP A 88 6.93 -7.43 -16.59
C ASP A 88 5.45 -7.69 -16.86
N ARG A 89 4.78 -8.48 -16.02
CA ARG A 89 3.33 -8.70 -16.10
C ARG A 89 2.49 -7.44 -15.83
N TYR A 90 3.07 -6.42 -15.20
CA TYR A 90 2.39 -5.16 -14.96
C TYR A 90 2.47 -4.26 -16.20
N ASN A 91 1.64 -4.58 -17.18
CA ASN A 91 1.69 -4.04 -18.55
C ASN A 91 0.84 -2.78 -18.77
N THR A 92 0.15 -2.27 -17.73
CA THR A 92 -0.62 -1.01 -17.79
C THR A 92 -0.15 -0.05 -16.69
N ASP A 93 -0.34 1.26 -16.88
CA ASP A 93 0.02 2.26 -15.87
C ASP A 93 -0.79 2.08 -14.58
N PHE A 94 -2.03 1.60 -14.68
CA PHE A 94 -2.84 1.20 -13.52
C PHE A 94 -2.14 0.11 -12.69
N LYS A 95 -1.77 -1.01 -13.32
CA LYS A 95 -1.09 -2.13 -12.65
C LYS A 95 0.28 -1.71 -12.10
N ARG A 96 1.04 -0.92 -12.86
CA ARG A 96 2.36 -0.39 -12.45
C ARG A 96 2.24 0.49 -11.23
N ALA A 97 1.28 1.42 -11.23
CA ALA A 97 1.09 2.38 -10.14
C ALA A 97 0.69 1.70 -8.83
N VAL A 98 -0.32 0.82 -8.87
CA VAL A 98 -0.74 0.06 -7.68
C VAL A 98 0.44 -0.76 -7.13
N ASN A 99 1.17 -1.47 -8.00
CA ASN A 99 2.29 -2.31 -7.56
C ASN A 99 3.52 -1.49 -7.14
N LEU A 100 3.74 -0.30 -7.68
CA LEU A 100 4.76 0.61 -7.18
C LEU A 100 4.46 1.00 -5.71
N GLY A 101 3.20 1.24 -5.38
CA GLY A 101 2.76 1.49 -4.01
C GLY A 101 2.97 0.28 -3.09
N ILE A 102 2.55 -0.91 -3.52
CA ILE A 102 2.75 -2.18 -2.79
C ILE A 102 4.24 -2.39 -2.48
N LEU A 103 5.09 -2.32 -3.50
CA LEU A 103 6.54 -2.51 -3.32
C LEU A 103 7.19 -1.40 -2.47
N GLY A 104 6.62 -0.19 -2.47
CA GLY A 104 7.03 0.90 -1.58
C GLY A 104 6.77 0.58 -0.12
N ALA A 105 5.60 0.03 0.21
CA ALA A 105 5.27 -0.44 1.56
C ALA A 105 6.16 -1.61 1.98
N ASP A 106 6.37 -2.57 1.08
CA ASP A 106 7.30 -3.69 1.31
C ASP A 106 8.73 -3.20 1.58
N LEU A 107 9.20 -2.20 0.84
CA LEU A 107 10.52 -1.60 1.07
C LEU A 107 10.62 -1.01 2.49
N GLY A 108 9.57 -0.32 2.95
CA GLY A 108 9.47 0.18 4.32
C GLY A 108 9.57 -0.94 5.35
N TYR A 109 8.79 -2.00 5.18
CA TYR A 109 8.80 -3.19 6.04
C TYR A 109 10.17 -3.89 6.06
N LEU A 110 10.75 -4.14 4.89
CA LEU A 110 12.08 -4.76 4.74
C LEU A 110 13.18 -3.94 5.41
N ASN A 111 13.14 -2.61 5.24
CA ASN A 111 14.11 -1.69 5.84
C ASN A 111 14.01 -1.69 7.36
N MET A 112 12.79 -1.67 7.91
CA MET A 112 12.55 -1.71 9.34
C MET A 112 13.17 -2.96 9.98
N TYR A 113 13.10 -4.10 9.30
CA TYR A 113 13.68 -5.37 9.76
C TYR A 113 15.11 -5.64 9.24
N LYS A 114 15.77 -4.66 8.62
CA LYS A 114 17.17 -4.73 8.14
C LYS A 114 17.45 -5.90 7.17
N LYS A 115 16.51 -6.19 6.27
CA LYS A 115 16.59 -7.34 5.35
C LYS A 115 17.26 -6.97 4.02
N THR A 116 18.59 -6.86 4.02
CA THR A 116 19.38 -6.35 2.88
C THR A 116 19.17 -7.12 1.56
N GLY A 117 19.11 -8.45 1.59
CA GLY A 117 18.91 -9.27 0.38
C GLY A 117 17.58 -8.98 -0.32
N PRO A 118 16.43 -9.17 0.33
CA PRO A 118 15.11 -8.83 -0.24
C PRO A 118 14.96 -7.36 -0.63
N VAL A 119 15.57 -6.42 0.13
CA VAL A 119 15.59 -4.99 -0.22
C VAL A 119 16.12 -4.75 -1.62
N MET A 120 17.22 -5.43 -2.01
CA MET A 120 17.84 -5.25 -3.32
C MET A 120 16.91 -5.67 -4.46
N ASN A 121 16.20 -6.81 -4.31
CA ASN A 121 15.24 -7.28 -5.31
C ASN A 121 14.04 -6.34 -5.42
N ASN A 122 13.50 -5.89 -4.28
CA ASN A 122 12.40 -4.94 -4.22
C ASN A 122 12.77 -3.61 -4.87
N MET A 123 13.97 -3.07 -4.60
CA MET A 123 14.46 -1.85 -5.24
C MET A 123 14.61 -1.96 -6.75
N GLN A 124 15.04 -3.12 -7.28
CA GLN A 124 15.11 -3.32 -8.73
C GLN A 124 13.72 -3.29 -9.36
N ALA A 125 12.72 -3.89 -8.71
CA ALA A 125 11.34 -3.85 -9.15
C ALA A 125 10.76 -2.42 -9.09
N ILE A 126 10.96 -1.69 -7.99
CA ILE A 126 10.56 -0.28 -7.85
C ILE A 126 11.19 0.56 -8.96
N ARG A 127 12.50 0.38 -9.22
CA ARG A 127 13.19 1.10 -10.29
C ARG A 127 12.52 0.88 -11.63
N LYS A 128 12.26 -0.37 -12.00
CA LYS A 128 11.63 -0.70 -13.27
C LYS A 128 10.24 -0.08 -13.41
N LEU A 129 9.38 -0.23 -12.39
CA LEU A 129 8.03 0.36 -12.42
C LEU A 129 8.08 1.89 -12.48
N SER A 130 9.01 2.52 -11.73
CA SER A 130 9.15 3.97 -11.74
C SER A 130 9.68 4.51 -13.08
N GLU A 131 10.58 3.77 -13.77
CA GLU A 131 11.04 4.08 -15.12
C GLU A 131 9.87 4.05 -16.12
N GLU A 132 9.06 2.98 -16.10
CA GLU A 132 7.92 2.84 -16.99
C GLU A 132 6.79 3.86 -16.73
N LEU A 133 6.62 4.27 -15.47
CA LEU A 133 5.72 5.35 -15.08
C LEU A 133 6.33 6.77 -15.29
N ARG A 134 7.59 6.88 -15.70
CA ARG A 134 8.33 8.14 -15.89
C ARG A 134 8.40 8.99 -14.62
N VAL A 135 8.69 8.33 -13.50
CA VAL A 135 8.83 8.96 -12.17
C VAL A 135 10.14 8.56 -11.48
N GLN A 136 11.06 7.87 -12.16
CA GLN A 136 12.33 7.37 -11.61
C GLN A 136 13.25 8.48 -11.09
N GLN A 137 13.13 9.71 -11.59
CA GLN A 137 13.94 10.85 -11.16
C GLN A 137 13.73 11.25 -9.70
N PHE A 138 12.64 10.79 -9.07
CA PHE A 138 12.35 11.06 -7.67
C PHE A 138 13.03 10.08 -6.70
N PHE A 139 13.63 9.01 -7.21
CA PHE A 139 14.28 7.99 -6.40
C PHE A 139 15.80 8.04 -6.53
N ASP A 140 16.50 8.43 -5.47
CA ASP A 140 17.97 8.27 -5.40
C ASP A 140 18.33 6.81 -5.02
N PHE A 141 18.23 5.93 -6.02
CA PHE A 141 18.49 4.49 -5.84
C PHE A 141 19.92 4.20 -5.34
N GLN A 142 20.90 5.07 -5.62
CA GLN A 142 22.26 4.87 -5.13
C GLN A 142 22.34 5.12 -3.63
N THR A 143 21.77 6.22 -3.17
CA THR A 143 21.73 6.53 -1.74
C THR A 143 20.86 5.55 -0.97
N ILE A 144 19.68 5.19 -1.49
CA ILE A 144 18.80 4.17 -0.88
C ILE A 144 19.55 2.84 -0.74
N LYS A 145 20.22 2.39 -1.79
CA LYS A 145 21.06 1.16 -1.77
C LYS A 145 22.15 1.24 -0.72
N ARG A 146 22.92 2.33 -0.67
CA ARG A 146 24.00 2.52 0.28
C ARG A 146 23.51 2.45 1.72
N LEU A 147 22.41 3.13 2.03
CA LEU A 147 21.83 3.13 3.39
C LEU A 147 21.27 1.77 3.76
N ALA A 148 20.56 1.11 2.83
CA ALA A 148 20.01 -0.23 3.07
C ALA A 148 21.10 -1.30 3.30
N THR A 149 22.26 -1.17 2.65
CA THR A 149 23.37 -2.13 2.82
C THR A 149 24.21 -1.89 4.08
N ASN A 150 24.32 -0.64 4.53
CA ASN A 150 25.16 -0.31 5.68
C ASN A 150 24.44 -0.46 7.04
N ASN A 151 23.12 -0.64 7.04
CA ASN A 151 22.28 -0.82 8.24
C ASN A 151 22.48 0.21 9.38
N GLU A 152 23.21 1.30 9.11
CA GLU A 152 23.67 2.22 10.15
C GLU A 152 22.70 3.39 10.37
N ASN A 153 21.81 3.66 9.43
CA ASN A 153 20.90 4.81 9.54
C ASN A 153 19.53 4.54 8.91
N ILE A 154 18.70 3.76 9.61
CA ILE A 154 17.33 3.43 9.18
C ILE A 154 16.49 4.69 9.06
N ASP A 155 16.63 5.64 10.00
CA ASP A 155 15.85 6.87 9.98
C ASP A 155 16.13 7.69 8.72
N SER A 156 17.40 7.77 8.30
CA SER A 156 17.76 8.42 7.03
C SER A 156 17.19 7.69 5.81
N LEU A 157 17.22 6.34 5.82
CA LEU A 157 16.66 5.55 4.74
C LEU A 157 15.15 5.75 4.63
N MET A 158 14.46 5.73 5.76
CA MET A 158 13.03 6.01 5.86
C MET A 158 12.70 7.41 5.37
N TYR A 159 13.44 8.42 5.83
CA TYR A 159 13.27 9.81 5.44
C TYR A 159 13.44 10.00 3.92
N ILE A 160 14.51 9.47 3.32
CA ILE A 160 14.77 9.59 1.87
C ILE A 160 13.67 8.87 1.07
N THR A 161 13.24 7.70 1.52
CA THR A 161 12.16 6.96 0.84
C THR A 161 10.85 7.76 0.87
N LEU A 162 10.46 8.29 2.03
CA LEU A 162 9.27 9.14 2.16
C LEU A 162 9.36 10.40 1.30
N GLN A 163 10.52 11.09 1.31
CA GLN A 163 10.72 12.28 0.48
C GLN A 163 10.60 11.95 -1.01
N SER A 164 11.10 10.80 -1.44
CA SER A 164 10.98 10.35 -2.82
C SER A 164 9.50 10.20 -3.23
N PHE A 165 8.70 9.53 -2.41
CA PHE A 165 7.27 9.35 -2.67
C PHE A 165 6.51 10.69 -2.63
N ASN A 166 6.79 11.56 -1.66
CA ASN A 166 6.13 12.87 -1.56
C ASN A 166 6.46 13.79 -2.76
N ASN A 167 7.72 13.81 -3.18
CA ASN A 167 8.14 14.60 -4.35
C ASN A 167 7.51 14.06 -5.64
N MET A 168 7.44 12.74 -5.77
CA MET A 168 6.78 12.07 -6.90
C MET A 168 5.29 12.41 -6.92
N ASP A 169 4.60 12.31 -5.79
CA ASP A 169 3.19 12.65 -5.65
C ASP A 169 2.91 14.09 -6.07
N THR A 170 3.66 15.05 -5.52
CA THR A 170 3.56 16.46 -5.89
C THR A 170 3.73 16.69 -7.39
N TYR A 171 4.72 16.03 -8.00
CA TYR A 171 4.95 16.12 -9.44
C TYR A 171 3.78 15.56 -10.24
N LEU A 172 3.27 14.39 -9.87
CA LEU A 172 2.15 13.76 -10.56
C LEU A 172 0.90 14.63 -10.51
N GLN A 173 0.60 15.22 -9.35
CA GLN A 173 -0.53 16.15 -9.18
C GLN A 173 -0.37 17.40 -10.06
N GLN A 174 0.81 18.04 -10.03
CA GLN A 174 1.09 19.25 -10.82
C GLN A 174 1.09 19.02 -12.34
N ASN A 175 1.25 17.77 -12.78
CA ASN A 175 1.29 17.42 -14.21
C ASN A 175 0.01 16.73 -14.70
N GLY A 176 -1.11 16.85 -13.96
CA GLY A 176 -2.40 16.29 -14.35
C GLY A 176 -2.42 14.76 -14.36
N ARG A 177 -1.60 14.11 -13.50
CA ARG A 177 -1.50 12.65 -13.37
C ARG A 177 -1.89 12.19 -11.96
N SER A 178 -2.83 12.90 -11.35
CA SER A 178 -3.30 12.61 -9.98
C SER A 178 -3.88 11.20 -9.83
N GLU A 179 -4.39 10.60 -10.91
CA GLU A 179 -4.87 9.22 -10.93
C GLU A 179 -3.74 8.21 -10.67
N ILE A 180 -2.53 8.47 -11.15
CA ILE A 180 -1.35 7.62 -10.88
C ILE A 180 -0.95 7.72 -9.41
N SER A 181 -0.93 8.95 -8.87
CA SER A 181 -0.69 9.18 -7.45
C SER A 181 -1.71 8.45 -6.57
N ALA A 182 -3.00 8.59 -6.89
CA ALA A 182 -4.08 7.90 -6.20
C ALA A 182 -3.88 6.37 -6.15
N LEU A 183 -3.49 5.77 -7.27
CA LEU A 183 -3.23 4.33 -7.37
C LEU A 183 -2.02 3.89 -6.54
N ILE A 184 -0.95 4.67 -6.54
CA ILE A 184 0.24 4.41 -5.72
C ILE A 184 -0.13 4.42 -4.24
N ILE A 185 -0.86 5.43 -3.79
CA ILE A 185 -1.29 5.56 -2.39
C ILE A 185 -2.21 4.40 -1.99
N CYS A 186 -3.17 4.04 -2.85
CA CYS A 186 -4.01 2.86 -2.62
C CYS A 186 -3.16 1.59 -2.46
N GLY A 187 -2.24 1.32 -3.38
CA GLY A 187 -1.35 0.15 -3.28
C GLY A 187 -0.53 0.14 -1.99
N THR A 188 0.02 1.29 -1.60
CA THR A 188 0.82 1.45 -0.37
C THR A 188 -0.02 1.16 0.88
N TRP A 189 -1.21 1.74 0.98
CA TRP A 189 -2.11 1.51 2.11
C TRP A 189 -2.56 0.04 2.19
N MET A 190 -2.95 -0.54 1.05
CA MET A 190 -3.40 -1.93 0.98
C MET A 190 -2.35 -2.90 1.51
N GLU A 191 -1.10 -2.76 1.08
CA GLU A 191 -0.01 -3.64 1.51
C GLU A 191 0.31 -3.47 2.99
N GLY A 192 0.35 -2.23 3.49
CA GLY A 192 0.53 -1.97 4.92
C GLY A 192 -0.56 -2.64 5.78
N MET A 193 -1.82 -2.53 5.36
CA MET A 193 -2.96 -3.19 6.03
C MET A 193 -2.92 -4.70 5.89
N TYR A 194 -2.51 -5.22 4.73
CA TYR A 194 -2.33 -6.65 4.54
C TYR A 194 -1.30 -7.20 5.53
N ILE A 195 -0.11 -6.61 5.62
CA ILE A 195 0.94 -7.03 6.56
C ILE A 195 0.42 -7.01 8.00
N ALA A 196 -0.17 -5.90 8.43
CA ALA A 196 -0.68 -5.74 9.79
C ALA A 196 -1.76 -6.78 10.15
N THR A 197 -2.70 -7.03 9.23
CA THR A 197 -3.77 -8.01 9.45
C THR A 197 -3.27 -9.45 9.45
N GLN A 198 -2.26 -9.80 8.62
CA GLN A 198 -1.64 -11.13 8.67
C GLN A 198 -0.92 -11.37 9.99
N VAL A 199 -0.18 -10.37 10.49
CA VAL A 199 0.47 -10.43 11.81
C VAL A 199 -0.54 -10.72 12.91
N LEU A 200 -1.66 -10.01 12.95
CA LEU A 200 -2.69 -10.24 13.96
C LEU A 200 -3.36 -11.62 13.82
N LYS A 201 -3.62 -12.06 12.59
CA LYS A 201 -4.24 -13.35 12.32
C LYS A 201 -3.39 -14.52 12.79
N GLU A 202 -2.07 -14.41 12.69
CA GLU A 202 -1.13 -15.46 13.10
C GLU A 202 -0.75 -15.36 14.58
N SER A 203 -1.04 -14.24 15.25
CA SER A 203 -0.74 -14.04 16.66
C SER A 203 -1.72 -14.76 17.57
N GLN A 204 -1.20 -15.55 18.53
CA GLN A 204 -2.02 -16.14 19.61
C GLN A 204 -2.51 -15.09 20.61
N ASN A 205 -1.72 -14.03 20.81
CA ASN A 205 -2.04 -12.90 21.69
C ASN A 205 -1.87 -11.59 20.90
N PRO A 206 -2.92 -11.12 20.20
CA PRO A 206 -2.87 -9.89 19.42
C PRO A 206 -2.44 -8.69 20.28
N ASN A 207 -1.42 -7.95 19.81
CA ASN A 207 -0.99 -6.73 20.48
C ASN A 207 -2.10 -5.67 20.35
N PRO A 208 -2.59 -5.09 21.48
CA PRO A 208 -3.68 -4.11 21.47
C PRO A 208 -3.38 -2.86 20.65
N GLU A 209 -2.14 -2.38 20.65
CA GLU A 209 -1.74 -1.18 19.90
C GLU A 209 -1.84 -1.41 18.38
N ILE A 210 -1.49 -2.62 17.89
CA ILE A 210 -1.67 -2.97 16.47
C ILE A 210 -3.16 -3.03 16.13
N VAL A 211 -3.96 -3.60 17.01
CA VAL A 211 -5.42 -3.69 16.84
C VAL A 211 -6.03 -2.28 16.77
N GLU A 212 -5.64 -1.39 17.68
CA GLU A 212 -6.09 0.00 17.71
C GLU A 212 -5.69 0.74 16.43
N ARG A 213 -4.42 0.63 16.02
CA ARG A 213 -3.94 1.28 14.80
C ARG A 213 -4.66 0.80 13.53
N ILE A 214 -5.04 -0.47 13.46
CA ILE A 214 -5.88 -0.98 12.37
C ILE A 214 -7.29 -0.37 12.46
N GLY A 215 -7.85 -0.24 13.66
CA GLY A 215 -9.13 0.44 13.88
C GLY A 215 -9.11 1.91 13.42
N ASP A 216 -8.02 2.62 13.68
CA ASP A 216 -7.82 4.02 13.27
C ASP A 216 -7.80 4.21 11.74
N GLN A 217 -7.54 3.14 10.97
CA GLN A 217 -7.52 3.20 9.52
C GLN A 217 -8.91 3.37 8.88
N LYS A 218 -9.99 3.35 9.66
CA LYS A 218 -11.36 3.60 9.16
C LYS A 218 -11.45 4.91 8.38
N GLU A 219 -10.98 6.01 8.96
CA GLU A 219 -11.00 7.33 8.32
C GLU A 219 -10.14 7.35 7.03
N VAL A 220 -8.99 6.67 7.06
CA VAL A 220 -8.11 6.58 5.89
C VAL A 220 -8.82 5.85 4.75
N VAL A 221 -9.48 4.71 5.00
CA VAL A 221 -10.19 3.97 3.95
C VAL A 221 -11.44 4.69 3.47
N GLU A 222 -12.13 5.47 4.31
CA GLU A 222 -13.21 6.38 3.90
C GLU A 222 -12.70 7.40 2.88
N ASN A 223 -11.60 8.05 3.20
CA ASN A 223 -10.95 9.04 2.36
C ASN A 223 -10.48 8.43 1.01
N LEU A 224 -9.84 7.26 1.04
CA LEU A 224 -9.41 6.54 -0.17
C LEU A 224 -10.61 6.14 -1.04
N THR A 225 -11.68 5.66 -0.43
CA THR A 225 -12.91 5.30 -1.13
C THR A 225 -13.53 6.53 -1.81
N THR A 226 -13.58 7.66 -1.10
CA THR A 226 -14.07 8.92 -1.63
C THR A 226 -13.22 9.39 -2.80
N MET A 227 -11.90 9.40 -2.66
CA MET A 227 -10.96 9.75 -3.73
C MET A 227 -11.16 8.88 -4.98
N LEU A 228 -11.24 7.55 -4.82
CA LEU A 228 -11.46 6.63 -5.94
C LEU A 228 -12.81 6.88 -6.63
N SER A 229 -13.79 7.44 -5.93
CA SER A 229 -15.11 7.74 -6.50
C SER A 229 -15.06 8.73 -7.66
N TYR A 230 -14.07 9.64 -7.68
CA TYR A 230 -13.88 10.61 -8.76
C TYR A 230 -13.45 9.96 -10.08
N TYR A 231 -12.88 8.76 -10.04
CA TYR A 231 -12.37 8.04 -11.21
C TYR A 231 -13.27 6.87 -11.66
N LYS A 232 -14.49 6.72 -11.11
CA LYS A 232 -15.39 5.56 -11.37
C LYS A 232 -15.83 5.39 -12.82
N ASN A 233 -15.68 6.41 -13.65
CA ASN A 233 -15.93 6.32 -15.09
C ASN A 233 -14.99 5.32 -15.78
N ASN A 234 -13.82 5.07 -15.19
CA ASN A 234 -12.90 4.02 -15.63
C ASN A 234 -13.24 2.69 -14.93
N PRO A 235 -13.46 1.58 -15.66
CA PRO A 235 -13.85 0.29 -15.09
C PRO A 235 -12.85 -0.28 -14.07
N GLN A 236 -11.54 -0.06 -14.27
CA GLN A 236 -10.51 -0.54 -13.34
C GLN A 236 -10.58 0.22 -12.02
N PHE A 237 -10.74 1.55 -12.08
CA PHE A 237 -10.94 2.38 -10.87
C PHE A 237 -12.24 2.03 -10.16
N LYS A 238 -13.32 1.75 -10.92
CA LYS A 238 -14.57 1.29 -10.33
C LYS A 238 -14.37 -0.01 -9.54
N THR A 239 -13.68 -0.99 -10.11
CA THR A 239 -13.40 -2.27 -9.43
C THR A 239 -12.57 -2.04 -8.16
N LEU A 240 -11.55 -1.17 -8.21
CA LEU A 240 -10.75 -0.81 -7.05
C LEU A 240 -11.60 -0.11 -5.98
N HIS A 241 -12.40 0.89 -6.37
CA HIS A 241 -13.34 1.58 -5.49
C HIS A 241 -14.27 0.59 -4.78
N ASP A 242 -14.89 -0.33 -5.53
CA ASP A 242 -15.86 -1.29 -4.97
C ASP A 242 -15.16 -2.24 -3.97
N SER A 243 -13.87 -2.53 -4.18
CA SER A 243 -13.04 -3.30 -3.23
C SER A 243 -12.77 -2.51 -1.95
N TYR A 244 -12.43 -1.22 -2.05
CA TYR A 244 -12.24 -0.34 -0.90
C TYR A 244 -13.54 -0.11 -0.13
N ALA A 245 -14.66 0.06 -0.82
CA ALA A 245 -15.98 0.17 -0.20
C ALA A 245 -16.36 -1.08 0.61
N ARG A 246 -15.98 -2.28 0.14
CA ARG A 246 -16.17 -3.52 0.92
C ARG A 246 -15.30 -3.56 2.18
N ILE A 247 -14.04 -3.09 2.09
CA ILE A 247 -13.17 -2.97 3.26
C ILE A 247 -13.77 -1.97 4.25
N LEU A 248 -14.24 -0.82 3.76
CA LEU A 248 -14.90 0.19 4.60
C LEU A 248 -16.12 -0.38 5.33
N SER A 249 -16.97 -1.15 4.64
CA SER A 249 -18.13 -1.82 5.28
C SER A 249 -17.73 -2.77 6.40
N ALA A 250 -16.52 -3.35 6.39
CA ALA A 250 -16.03 -4.17 7.48
C ALA A 250 -15.74 -3.37 8.77
N TYR A 251 -15.64 -2.05 8.68
CA TYR A 251 -15.49 -1.14 9.82
C TYR A 251 -16.82 -0.68 10.44
N ASP A 252 -18.00 -1.06 9.88
CA ASP A 252 -19.30 -0.56 10.36
C ASP A 252 -19.59 -0.88 11.85
N GLY A 253 -18.96 -1.91 12.40
CA GLY A 253 -19.07 -2.26 13.83
C GLY A 253 -17.89 -1.80 14.69
N VAL A 254 -16.92 -1.08 14.12
CA VAL A 254 -15.74 -0.58 14.86
C VAL A 254 -16.10 0.74 15.52
N THR A 255 -16.05 0.76 16.85
CA THR A 255 -16.24 1.97 17.67
C THR A 255 -14.94 2.29 18.40
N LYS A 256 -14.52 3.55 18.35
CA LYS A 256 -13.39 4.05 19.16
C LYS A 256 -13.91 4.38 20.56
N THR A 257 -13.40 3.69 21.57
CA THR A 257 -13.65 4.04 22.96
C THR A 257 -12.54 5.00 23.40
N ILE A 258 -12.88 6.22 23.73
CA ILE A 258 -11.95 7.19 24.33
C ILE A 258 -11.97 6.90 25.83
N GLU A 259 -10.88 6.39 26.38
CA GLU A 259 -10.66 6.28 27.82
C GLU A 259 -10.01 7.55 28.36
#